data_b230d221c3ef04d226a0a54e655ac7ff
#
_entry.id   b230d221c3ef04d226a0a54e655ac7ff
#
_cell.length_a   1.000
_cell.length_b   1.000
_cell.length_c   1.000
_cell.angle_alpha   90.00
_cell.angle_beta   90.00
_cell.angle_gamma   90.00
#
_symmetry.space_group_name_H-M   'P 1'
#
loop_
_entity.id
_entity.type
_entity.pdbx_description
1 polymer ?
#
loop_
_entity_poly.entity_id
_entity_poly.type
_entity_poly.pdbx_seq_one_letter_code
_entity_poly.pdbx_strand_id
1 'polypeptide(L)'
;MNFEKLREEINNLNIETQEELKNIVVNIDIRPENIDLWIDDIFSDKIDGLDFEKLPYLIEELYKSDDKFKFMLCCMLIESTCEYLPFLPNLEEYPLFKEKFKTLKHTLITVYEHVDNGIANCMALIILNNDPEFKMFNDDEKDNIANNTVRKLTDIINYIKNNEVIDDSVYGNLEIIIDLSIHLKDKKIDELIKELSKFNLNFECKLFIVKYKLINNLVVNSNEIDELLKSEKNLYKVISIFENANVLNKISLDKITQENIAKSQMIDWLMYPTELGNKPDNIELIDKLEYDGLIYYIYKFKSNSFRVKEYMLGVSGGYEKDKITSRNSGNTFSEFEEVKDDYKNQAIELIEIINNHWKNRSNWLRLEKY
;
A
#
# COMPACT_ATOMS: atom_id res chain seq x y z
N MET A 1 20.93 0.92 23.70
CA MET A 1 19.63 1.15 24.39
C MET A 1 18.64 0.23 23.74
N ASN A 2 17.85 -0.54 24.50
CA ASN A 2 16.76 -1.35 23.90
C ASN A 2 15.51 -0.47 23.71
N PHE A 3 14.52 -0.99 22.97
CA PHE A 3 13.31 -0.24 22.62
C PHE A 3 12.49 0.18 23.83
N GLU A 4 12.27 -0.70 24.82
CA GLU A 4 11.48 -0.39 26.02
C GLU A 4 12.04 0.84 26.77
N LYS A 5 13.35 0.90 26.94
CA LYS A 5 14.02 2.05 27.57
C LYS A 5 13.91 3.30 26.70
N LEU A 6 14.04 3.17 25.37
CA LEU A 6 13.83 4.29 24.45
C LEU A 6 12.41 4.86 24.55
N ARG A 7 11.41 3.98 24.55
CA ARG A 7 10.01 4.35 24.68
C ARG A 7 9.75 5.12 25.99
N GLU A 8 10.24 4.59 27.11
CA GLU A 8 10.11 5.29 28.40
C GLU A 8 10.76 6.67 28.38
N GLU A 9 11.98 6.77 27.85
CA GLU A 9 12.72 8.03 27.77
C GLU A 9 12.01 9.02 26.86
N ILE A 10 11.51 8.61 25.67
CA ILE A 10 10.79 9.51 24.75
C ILE A 10 9.41 9.90 25.32
N ASN A 11 8.66 8.96 25.89
CA ASN A 11 7.33 9.26 26.42
C ASN A 11 7.39 10.21 27.64
N ASN A 12 8.48 10.16 28.40
CA ASN A 12 8.71 11.04 29.53
C ASN A 12 9.34 12.40 29.16
N LEU A 13 9.83 12.55 27.92
CA LEU A 13 10.40 13.81 27.46
C LEU A 13 9.35 14.93 27.47
N ASN A 14 9.74 16.07 28.02
CA ASN A 14 9.06 17.31 27.72
C ASN A 14 9.51 17.77 26.32
N ILE A 15 8.57 17.92 25.37
CA ILE A 15 8.79 18.26 23.96
C ILE A 15 9.66 19.53 23.78
N GLU A 16 9.74 20.38 24.78
CA GLU A 16 10.52 21.61 24.79
C GLU A 16 12.05 21.38 24.88
N THR A 17 12.51 20.16 25.18
CA THR A 17 13.94 19.85 25.36
C THR A 17 14.51 19.00 24.22
N GLN A 18 14.71 19.62 23.06
CA GLN A 18 15.36 18.99 21.87
C GLN A 18 16.74 18.36 22.20
N GLU A 19 17.47 18.90 23.17
CA GLU A 19 18.80 18.40 23.54
C GLU A 19 18.74 17.04 24.22
N GLU A 20 17.70 16.74 24.98
CA GLU A 20 17.49 15.43 25.60
C GLU A 20 17.17 14.38 24.56
N LEU A 21 16.31 14.69 23.57
CA LEU A 21 16.00 13.78 22.46
C LEU A 21 17.24 13.46 21.61
N LYS A 22 18.05 14.46 21.34
CA LYS A 22 19.33 14.27 20.63
C LYS A 22 20.25 13.29 21.38
N ASN A 23 20.34 13.42 22.71
CA ASN A 23 21.14 12.51 23.53
C ASN A 23 20.57 11.09 23.50
N ILE A 24 19.27 10.93 23.50
CA ILE A 24 18.60 9.64 23.37
C ILE A 24 18.96 9.01 22.01
N VAL A 25 18.77 9.74 20.90
CA VAL A 25 19.05 9.25 19.55
C VAL A 25 20.52 8.86 19.36
N VAL A 26 21.45 9.61 19.94
CA VAL A 26 22.90 9.25 19.92
C VAL A 26 23.15 7.87 20.54
N ASN A 27 22.43 7.52 21.60
CA ASN A 27 22.60 6.29 22.36
C ASN A 27 21.79 5.09 21.83
N ILE A 28 21.01 5.25 20.77
CA ILE A 28 20.29 4.15 20.14
C ILE A 28 21.30 3.25 19.39
N ASP A 29 21.28 1.95 19.68
CA ASP A 29 22.04 0.94 18.94
C ASP A 29 21.10 0.25 17.96
N ILE A 30 21.07 0.75 16.73
CA ILE A 30 20.26 0.21 15.64
C ILE A 30 21.14 -0.66 14.76
N ARG A 31 20.69 -1.88 14.51
CA ARG A 31 21.33 -2.84 13.61
C ARG A 31 20.35 -3.40 12.61
N PRO A 32 20.79 -3.83 11.42
CA PRO A 32 19.90 -4.36 10.39
C PRO A 32 18.97 -5.48 10.89
N GLU A 33 19.49 -6.36 11.75
CA GLU A 33 18.75 -7.49 12.29
C GLU A 33 17.61 -7.14 13.28
N ASN A 34 17.55 -5.89 13.76
CA ASN A 34 16.53 -5.47 14.73
C ASN A 34 15.69 -4.28 14.27
N ILE A 35 15.91 -3.80 13.05
CA ILE A 35 15.19 -2.61 12.55
C ILE A 35 13.69 -2.85 12.41
N ASP A 36 13.29 -4.01 11.89
CA ASP A 36 11.88 -4.36 11.73
C ASP A 36 11.18 -4.47 13.10
N LEU A 37 11.86 -5.05 14.09
CA LEU A 37 11.36 -5.11 15.46
C LEU A 37 11.13 -3.71 16.06
N TRP A 38 12.00 -2.73 15.72
CA TRP A 38 11.83 -1.35 16.16
C TRP A 38 10.59 -0.72 15.55
N ILE A 39 10.31 -0.99 14.27
CA ILE A 39 9.11 -0.49 13.59
C ILE A 39 7.85 -1.10 14.19
N ASP A 40 7.82 -2.42 14.33
CA ASP A 40 6.69 -3.14 14.91
C ASP A 40 6.37 -2.66 16.34
N ASP A 41 7.40 -2.41 17.13
CA ASP A 41 7.25 -1.92 18.50
C ASP A 41 6.76 -0.47 18.58
N ILE A 42 7.20 0.40 17.65
CA ILE A 42 6.78 1.82 17.62
C ILE A 42 5.31 1.93 17.20
N PHE A 43 4.87 1.13 16.23
CA PHE A 43 3.51 1.15 15.70
C PHE A 43 2.60 0.06 16.30
N SER A 44 3.04 -0.65 17.36
CA SER A 44 2.19 -1.67 17.97
C SER A 44 0.95 -1.03 18.61
N ASP A 45 -0.23 -1.62 18.34
CA ASP A 45 -1.53 -1.23 18.94
C ASP A 45 -1.61 -1.44 20.48
N LYS A 46 -0.49 -1.77 21.10
CA LYS A 46 -0.45 -1.92 22.56
C LYS A 46 -0.55 -0.54 23.21
N ILE A 47 -1.37 -0.48 24.24
CA ILE A 47 -1.63 0.69 25.10
C ILE A 47 -0.34 1.43 25.55
N ASP A 48 0.81 0.79 25.42
CA ASP A 48 2.14 1.26 25.78
C ASP A 48 3.01 1.69 24.59
N GLY A 49 2.44 2.01 23.42
CA GLY A 49 3.17 2.48 22.24
C GLY A 49 3.93 3.79 22.48
N LEU A 50 4.74 4.18 21.48
CA LEU A 50 5.37 5.49 21.49
C LEU A 50 4.30 6.57 21.40
N ASP A 51 4.47 7.65 22.18
CA ASP A 51 3.61 8.83 22.05
C ASP A 51 3.71 9.40 20.62
N PHE A 52 2.63 9.27 19.88
CA PHE A 52 2.57 9.58 18.45
C PHE A 52 2.89 11.06 18.17
N GLU A 53 2.58 11.96 19.11
CA GLU A 53 2.92 13.38 18.97
C GLU A 53 4.44 13.63 18.98
N LYS A 54 5.23 12.69 19.51
CA LYS A 54 6.69 12.80 19.58
C LYS A 54 7.42 12.19 18.40
N LEU A 55 6.71 11.41 17.60
CA LEU A 55 7.27 10.71 16.44
C LEU A 55 7.94 11.64 15.42
N PRO A 56 7.37 12.81 15.05
CA PRO A 56 8.03 13.73 14.12
C PRO A 56 9.37 14.27 14.64
N TYR A 57 9.50 14.46 15.94
CA TYR A 57 10.75 14.91 16.56
C TYR A 57 11.82 13.83 16.51
N LEU A 58 11.42 12.58 16.76
CA LEU A 58 12.31 11.41 16.62
C LEU A 58 12.82 11.28 15.18
N ILE A 59 11.92 11.37 14.19
CA ILE A 59 12.27 11.33 12.77
C ILE A 59 13.29 12.43 12.43
N GLU A 60 13.07 13.65 12.89
CA GLU A 60 13.99 14.77 12.63
C GLU A 60 15.39 14.53 13.22
N GLU A 61 15.48 14.04 14.43
CA GLU A 61 16.78 13.77 15.07
C GLU A 61 17.50 12.56 14.47
N LEU A 62 16.78 11.51 14.08
CA LEU A 62 17.33 10.39 13.33
C LEU A 62 17.90 10.84 11.97
N TYR A 63 17.18 11.73 11.27
CA TYR A 63 17.63 12.29 9.99
C TYR A 63 18.94 13.09 10.13
N LYS A 64 19.11 13.85 11.23
CA LYS A 64 20.32 14.65 11.50
C LYS A 64 21.54 13.79 11.85
N SER A 65 21.34 12.49 12.09
CA SER A 65 22.43 11.59 12.44
C SER A 65 23.24 11.18 11.20
N ASP A 66 24.59 11.16 11.33
CA ASP A 66 25.49 10.63 10.29
C ASP A 66 25.50 9.09 10.23
N ASP A 67 24.76 8.41 11.10
CA ASP A 67 24.68 6.95 11.16
C ASP A 67 23.67 6.43 10.13
N LYS A 68 24.15 5.60 9.18
CA LYS A 68 23.33 5.05 8.11
C LYS A 68 22.13 4.19 8.58
N PHE A 69 22.26 3.51 9.73
CA PHE A 69 21.19 2.68 10.27
C PHE A 69 20.11 3.54 10.93
N LYS A 70 20.49 4.62 11.59
CA LYS A 70 19.55 5.63 12.10
C LYS A 70 18.82 6.33 10.97
N PHE A 71 19.53 6.62 9.89
CA PHE A 71 18.90 7.16 8.67
C PHE A 71 17.91 6.15 8.04
N MET A 72 18.26 4.86 8.01
CA MET A 72 17.37 3.81 7.53
C MET A 72 16.12 3.68 8.41
N LEU A 73 16.25 3.71 9.73
CA LEU A 73 15.10 3.76 10.64
C LEU A 73 14.27 5.03 10.42
N CYS A 74 14.88 6.17 10.19
CA CYS A 74 14.16 7.41 9.84
C CYS A 74 13.27 7.21 8.60
N CYS A 75 13.80 6.63 7.52
CA CYS A 75 13.04 6.35 6.31
C CYS A 75 11.85 5.40 6.56
N MET A 76 12.08 4.32 7.31
CA MET A 76 11.05 3.35 7.64
C MET A 76 9.96 3.95 8.54
N LEU A 77 10.33 4.78 9.51
CA LEU A 77 9.36 5.51 10.34
C LEU A 77 8.50 6.47 9.53
N ILE A 78 9.07 7.16 8.55
CA ILE A 78 8.33 8.04 7.63
C ILE A 78 7.32 7.20 6.82
N GLU A 79 7.76 6.06 6.27
CA GLU A 79 6.91 5.14 5.51
C GLU A 79 5.74 4.63 6.35
N SER A 80 6.02 4.06 7.50
CA SER A 80 5.01 3.54 8.41
C SER A 80 4.07 4.64 8.90
N THR A 81 4.59 5.82 9.24
CA THR A 81 3.75 6.97 9.62
C THR A 81 2.76 7.31 8.50
N CYS A 82 3.21 7.33 7.25
CA CYS A 82 2.35 7.63 6.11
C CYS A 82 1.32 6.53 5.84
N GLU A 83 1.63 5.27 6.12
CA GLU A 83 0.68 4.17 6.04
C GLU A 83 -0.40 4.25 7.13
N TYR A 84 -0.04 4.68 8.33
CA TYR A 84 -0.98 4.80 9.45
C TYR A 84 -1.84 6.08 9.42
N LEU A 85 -1.36 7.17 8.83
CA LEU A 85 -2.08 8.44 8.76
C LEU A 85 -3.54 8.32 8.27
N PRO A 86 -3.87 7.52 7.23
CA PRO A 86 -5.24 7.36 6.77
C PRO A 86 -6.15 6.63 7.75
N PHE A 87 -5.58 5.90 8.70
CA PHE A 87 -6.30 5.11 9.71
C PHE A 87 -6.43 5.83 11.05
N LEU A 88 -5.76 6.96 11.22
CA LEU A 88 -5.92 7.77 12.42
C LEU A 88 -7.32 8.41 12.42
N PRO A 89 -8.16 8.11 13.41
CA PRO A 89 -9.58 8.49 13.37
C PRO A 89 -9.80 10.01 13.42
N ASN A 90 -8.81 10.77 13.85
CA ASN A 90 -8.94 12.23 13.94
C ASN A 90 -7.56 12.90 14.13
N LEU A 91 -6.94 13.34 13.03
CA LEU A 91 -5.71 14.15 13.13
C LEU A 91 -5.90 15.45 13.94
N GLU A 92 -7.15 15.88 14.16
CA GLU A 92 -7.46 17.02 15.06
C GLU A 92 -7.16 16.71 16.53
N GLU A 93 -7.14 15.43 16.91
CA GLU A 93 -6.76 14.99 18.27
C GLU A 93 -5.23 15.05 18.51
N TYR A 94 -4.44 15.19 17.42
CA TYR A 94 -2.96 15.28 17.47
C TYR A 94 -2.44 16.60 16.89
N PRO A 95 -2.77 17.77 17.45
CA PRO A 95 -2.41 19.05 16.84
C PRO A 95 -0.91 19.29 16.78
N LEU A 96 -0.15 18.82 17.77
CA LEU A 96 1.31 18.94 17.81
C LEU A 96 1.96 18.06 16.73
N PHE A 97 1.47 16.83 16.53
CA PHE A 97 1.91 15.96 15.45
C PHE A 97 1.70 16.66 14.10
N LYS A 98 0.49 17.15 13.85
CA LYS A 98 0.13 17.83 12.59
C LYS A 98 1.03 19.04 12.32
N GLU A 99 1.25 19.86 13.34
CA GLU A 99 2.10 21.06 13.23
C GLU A 99 3.57 20.69 12.98
N LYS A 100 4.10 19.75 13.76
CA LYS A 100 5.50 19.35 13.65
C LYS A 100 5.77 18.55 12.37
N PHE A 101 4.85 17.68 11.94
CA PHE A 101 4.99 16.94 10.70
C PHE A 101 5.08 17.87 9.46
N LYS A 102 4.37 19.01 9.51
CA LYS A 102 4.53 20.06 8.48
C LYS A 102 5.96 20.61 8.41
N THR A 103 6.68 20.65 9.53
CA THR A 103 8.07 21.11 9.54
C THR A 103 9.03 20.10 8.91
N LEU A 104 8.67 18.81 8.86
CA LEU A 104 9.45 17.77 8.19
C LEU A 104 9.44 17.89 6.65
N LYS A 105 8.58 18.72 6.09
CA LYS A 105 8.45 18.92 4.64
C LYS A 105 9.81 19.16 3.97
N HIS A 106 10.64 20.01 4.54
CA HIS A 106 11.96 20.28 4.00
C HIS A 106 12.87 19.04 4.06
N THR A 107 12.83 18.31 5.17
CA THR A 107 13.53 17.03 5.33
C THR A 107 13.11 16.04 4.25
N LEU A 108 11.80 15.89 4.02
CA LEU A 108 11.26 14.97 3.01
C LEU A 108 11.74 15.33 1.60
N ILE A 109 11.71 16.61 1.22
CA ILE A 109 12.19 17.09 -0.07
C ILE A 109 13.69 16.81 -0.22
N THR A 110 14.49 17.12 0.80
CA THR A 110 15.94 16.93 0.78
C THR A 110 16.31 15.46 0.68
N VAL A 111 15.61 14.60 1.43
CA VAL A 111 15.84 13.14 1.35
C VAL A 111 15.44 12.62 -0.02
N TYR A 112 14.30 13.04 -0.58
CA TYR A 112 13.89 12.68 -1.95
C TYR A 112 14.91 13.11 -3.00
N GLU A 113 15.53 14.26 -2.82
CA GLU A 113 16.58 14.78 -3.71
C GLU A 113 17.84 13.90 -3.69
N HIS A 114 18.31 13.48 -2.52
CA HIS A 114 19.64 12.89 -2.33
C HIS A 114 19.65 11.36 -2.25
N VAL A 115 18.51 10.72 -2.02
CA VAL A 115 18.45 9.27 -1.84
C VAL A 115 17.85 8.59 -3.06
N ASP A 116 18.65 7.77 -3.74
CA ASP A 116 18.20 7.06 -4.94
C ASP A 116 17.18 5.95 -4.62
N ASN A 117 17.22 5.38 -3.41
CA ASN A 117 16.30 4.34 -2.91
C ASN A 117 15.18 4.92 -2.02
N GLY A 118 14.76 6.14 -2.28
CA GLY A 118 13.81 6.87 -1.43
C GLY A 118 12.35 6.46 -1.60
N ILE A 119 12.03 5.14 -1.55
CA ILE A 119 10.65 4.63 -1.62
C ILE A 119 9.79 5.29 -0.53
N ALA A 120 10.24 5.23 0.72
CA ALA A 120 9.57 5.83 1.86
C ALA A 120 9.26 7.31 1.68
N ASN A 121 10.20 8.05 1.11
CA ASN A 121 10.03 9.49 0.89
C ASN A 121 9.09 9.81 -0.27
N CYS A 122 9.07 8.97 -1.31
CA CYS A 122 8.09 9.11 -2.38
C CYS A 122 6.67 8.89 -1.86
N MET A 123 6.46 7.87 -1.04
CA MET A 123 5.15 7.61 -0.41
C MET A 123 4.73 8.75 0.50
N ALA A 124 5.62 9.25 1.34
CA ALA A 124 5.37 10.41 2.20
C ALA A 124 4.96 11.64 1.38
N LEU A 125 5.66 11.94 0.29
CA LEU A 125 5.34 13.05 -0.59
C LEU A 125 3.99 12.88 -1.28
N ILE A 126 3.62 11.67 -1.70
CA ILE A 126 2.31 11.37 -2.30
C ILE A 126 1.20 11.64 -1.29
N ILE A 127 1.31 11.12 -0.08
CA ILE A 127 0.29 11.27 0.95
C ILE A 127 0.14 12.74 1.35
N LEU A 128 1.23 13.42 1.63
CA LEU A 128 1.22 14.83 2.01
C LEU A 128 0.68 15.74 0.89
N ASN A 129 0.87 15.39 -0.36
CA ASN A 129 0.35 16.14 -1.50
C ASN A 129 -1.14 15.87 -1.76
N ASN A 130 -1.64 14.69 -1.39
CA ASN A 130 -3.03 14.29 -1.59
C ASN A 130 -3.98 14.78 -0.50
N ASP A 131 -3.47 15.02 0.71
CA ASP A 131 -4.29 15.50 1.80
C ASP A 131 -4.63 16.98 1.60
N PRO A 132 -5.93 17.36 1.49
CA PRO A 132 -6.34 18.76 1.34
C PRO A 132 -5.88 19.67 2.49
N GLU A 133 -5.72 19.10 3.68
CA GLU A 133 -5.23 19.82 4.85
C GLU A 133 -3.70 19.97 4.86
N PHE A 134 -3.00 19.05 4.22
CA PHE A 134 -1.56 19.07 4.01
C PHE A 134 -1.14 19.70 2.67
N LYS A 135 -1.89 20.59 2.08
CA LYS A 135 -1.45 21.38 0.91
C LYS A 135 -0.20 22.21 1.23
N MET A 136 0.88 21.51 1.54
CA MET A 136 2.08 22.04 2.17
C MET A 136 3.10 22.57 1.18
N PHE A 137 3.07 22.05 -0.06
CA PHE A 137 4.08 22.36 -1.04
C PHE A 137 3.66 23.61 -1.82
N ASN A 138 4.49 24.65 -1.76
CA ASN A 138 4.38 25.78 -2.67
C ASN A 138 4.83 25.40 -4.07
N ASP A 139 4.71 26.32 -5.04
CA ASP A 139 5.03 26.03 -6.44
C ASP A 139 6.52 25.76 -6.64
N ASP A 140 7.41 26.49 -5.96
CA ASP A 140 8.88 26.28 -6.06
C ASP A 140 9.28 24.90 -5.53
N GLU A 141 8.65 24.44 -4.43
CA GLU A 141 8.87 23.11 -3.85
C GLU A 141 8.36 22.00 -4.79
N LYS A 142 7.21 22.21 -5.43
CA LYS A 142 6.68 21.28 -6.44
C LYS A 142 7.59 21.22 -7.67
N ASP A 143 8.12 22.34 -8.11
CA ASP A 143 9.06 22.39 -9.23
C ASP A 143 10.38 21.68 -8.88
N ASN A 144 10.86 21.80 -7.64
CA ASN A 144 12.02 21.03 -7.17
C ASN A 144 11.75 19.52 -7.18
N ILE A 145 10.63 19.09 -6.63
CA ILE A 145 10.21 17.67 -6.64
C ILE A 145 10.08 17.17 -8.09
N ALA A 146 9.46 17.95 -8.99
CA ALA A 146 9.30 17.59 -10.39
C ALA A 146 10.65 17.43 -11.11
N ASN A 147 11.60 18.35 -10.90
CA ASN A 147 12.94 18.28 -11.47
C ASN A 147 13.70 17.02 -10.98
N ASN A 148 13.62 16.71 -9.70
CA ASN A 148 14.22 15.50 -9.15
C ASN A 148 13.56 14.23 -9.68
N THR A 149 12.23 14.23 -9.85
CA THR A 149 11.48 13.15 -10.47
C THR A 149 11.91 12.92 -11.92
N VAL A 150 12.06 13.99 -12.70
CA VAL A 150 12.59 13.93 -14.09
C VAL A 150 13.98 13.30 -14.12
N ARG A 151 14.89 13.72 -13.21
CA ARG A 151 16.24 13.13 -13.09
C ARG A 151 16.16 11.63 -12.80
N LYS A 152 15.42 11.24 -11.76
CA LYS A 152 15.28 9.82 -11.35
C LYS A 152 14.67 8.95 -12.45
N LEU A 153 13.61 9.40 -13.11
CA LEU A 153 13.02 8.69 -14.24
C LEU A 153 14.00 8.54 -15.41
N THR A 154 14.79 9.59 -15.68
CA THR A 154 15.82 9.56 -16.73
C THR A 154 16.91 8.53 -16.39
N ASP A 155 17.36 8.49 -15.15
CA ASP A 155 18.38 7.55 -14.68
C ASP A 155 17.88 6.10 -14.75
N ILE A 156 16.63 5.85 -14.34
CA ILE A 156 15.99 4.53 -14.46
C ILE A 156 15.84 4.12 -15.93
N ILE A 157 15.40 5.02 -16.81
CA ILE A 157 15.28 4.72 -18.24
C ILE A 157 16.64 4.36 -18.85
N ASN A 158 17.70 5.10 -18.49
CA ASN A 158 19.05 4.80 -18.92
C ASN A 158 19.54 3.45 -18.38
N TYR A 159 19.22 3.13 -17.12
CA TYR A 159 19.53 1.83 -16.56
C TYR A 159 18.83 0.70 -17.31
N ILE A 160 17.52 0.84 -17.59
CA ILE A 160 16.74 -0.16 -18.34
C ILE A 160 17.32 -0.37 -19.76
N LYS A 161 17.73 0.70 -20.43
CA LYS A 161 18.34 0.61 -21.78
C LYS A 161 19.67 -0.14 -21.80
N ASN A 162 20.42 -0.09 -20.71
CA ASN A 162 21.78 -0.63 -20.65
C ASN A 162 21.85 -2.01 -20.00
N ASN A 163 20.76 -2.54 -19.47
CA ASN A 163 20.73 -3.81 -18.75
C ASN A 163 19.66 -4.74 -19.35
N GLU A 164 20.02 -5.99 -19.62
CA GLU A 164 19.08 -7.02 -20.09
C GLU A 164 18.16 -7.54 -18.97
N VAL A 165 18.66 -7.53 -17.74
CA VAL A 165 17.94 -7.96 -16.54
C VAL A 165 17.78 -6.76 -15.62
N ILE A 166 16.54 -6.47 -15.26
CA ILE A 166 16.19 -5.36 -14.38
C ILE A 166 15.94 -5.93 -12.98
N ASP A 167 16.59 -5.35 -11.99
CA ASP A 167 16.42 -5.72 -10.59
C ASP A 167 15.02 -5.37 -10.09
N ASP A 168 14.43 -6.22 -9.24
CA ASP A 168 13.10 -6.00 -8.65
C ASP A 168 13.03 -4.70 -7.83
N SER A 169 14.13 -4.29 -7.20
CA SER A 169 14.21 -3.02 -6.48
C SER A 169 14.03 -1.80 -7.39
N VAL A 170 14.48 -1.88 -8.64
CA VAL A 170 14.28 -0.82 -9.65
C VAL A 170 12.81 -0.72 -10.04
N TYR A 171 12.12 -1.85 -10.18
CA TYR A 171 10.69 -1.88 -10.46
C TYR A 171 9.88 -1.25 -9.30
N GLY A 172 10.16 -1.64 -8.05
CA GLY A 172 9.50 -1.07 -6.89
C GLY A 172 9.68 0.45 -6.80
N ASN A 173 10.91 0.94 -7.00
CA ASN A 173 11.17 2.38 -7.05
C ASN A 173 10.41 3.06 -8.20
N LEU A 174 10.37 2.44 -9.37
CA LEU A 174 9.70 3.00 -10.56
C LEU A 174 8.19 3.16 -10.34
N GLU A 175 7.54 2.16 -9.75
CA GLU A 175 6.10 2.20 -9.43
C GLU A 175 5.75 3.43 -8.59
N ILE A 176 6.50 3.66 -7.52
CA ILE A 176 6.27 4.76 -6.58
C ILE A 176 6.55 6.10 -7.22
N ILE A 177 7.63 6.21 -8.01
CA ILE A 177 7.95 7.45 -8.73
C ILE A 177 6.88 7.78 -9.76
N ILE A 178 6.33 6.79 -10.47
CA ILE A 178 5.21 7.02 -11.41
C ILE A 178 3.97 7.50 -10.66
N ASP A 179 3.65 6.92 -9.50
CA ASP A 179 2.49 7.33 -8.70
C ASP A 179 2.63 8.76 -8.18
N LEU A 180 3.80 9.12 -7.64
CA LEU A 180 4.12 10.50 -7.26
C LEU A 180 3.97 11.47 -8.46
N SER A 181 4.42 11.05 -9.64
CA SER A 181 4.39 11.85 -10.87
C SER A 181 2.99 12.30 -11.27
N ILE A 182 1.95 11.57 -10.89
CA ILE A 182 0.55 11.92 -11.16
C ILE A 182 0.20 13.32 -10.65
N HIS A 183 0.83 13.74 -9.55
CA HIS A 183 0.52 14.99 -8.86
C HIS A 183 1.35 16.18 -9.34
N LEU A 184 2.41 15.93 -10.11
CA LEU A 184 3.39 16.96 -10.48
C LEU A 184 3.05 17.73 -11.76
N LYS A 185 2.21 17.16 -12.65
CA LYS A 185 1.73 17.79 -13.89
C LYS A 185 2.83 18.42 -14.77
N ASP A 186 3.96 17.74 -14.93
CA ASP A 186 5.10 18.20 -15.72
C ASP A 186 5.16 17.53 -17.10
N LYS A 187 5.33 18.32 -18.18
CA LYS A 187 5.38 17.80 -19.55
C LYS A 187 6.58 16.88 -19.83
N LYS A 188 7.71 17.10 -19.17
CA LYS A 188 8.89 16.23 -19.32
C LYS A 188 8.61 14.87 -18.71
N ILE A 189 7.88 14.84 -17.60
CA ILE A 189 7.41 13.58 -16.99
C ILE A 189 6.48 12.86 -17.97
N ASP A 190 5.53 13.55 -18.61
CA ASP A 190 4.67 12.95 -19.64
C ASP A 190 5.46 12.26 -20.76
N GLU A 191 6.55 12.90 -21.21
CA GLU A 191 7.42 12.34 -22.25
C GLU A 191 8.19 11.10 -21.77
N LEU A 192 8.72 11.13 -20.54
CA LEU A 192 9.42 10.02 -19.93
C LEU A 192 8.47 8.82 -19.68
N ILE A 193 7.25 9.06 -19.22
CA ILE A 193 6.24 8.01 -19.07
C ILE A 193 5.86 7.39 -20.43
N LYS A 194 5.73 8.19 -21.49
CA LYS A 194 5.54 7.66 -22.84
C LYS A 194 6.74 6.85 -23.32
N GLU A 195 7.94 7.20 -22.93
CA GLU A 195 9.14 6.43 -23.23
C GLU A 195 9.17 5.12 -22.47
N LEU A 196 8.88 5.14 -21.16
CA LEU A 196 8.78 3.95 -20.32
C LEU A 196 7.79 2.92 -20.85
N SER A 197 6.65 3.36 -21.40
CA SER A 197 5.66 2.44 -21.96
C SER A 197 6.12 1.66 -23.20
N LYS A 198 7.31 1.95 -23.73
CA LYS A 198 7.90 1.17 -24.85
C LYS A 198 8.73 -0.02 -24.39
N PHE A 199 9.07 -0.09 -23.10
CA PHE A 199 9.86 -1.19 -22.55
C PHE A 199 8.96 -2.33 -22.06
N ASN A 200 9.54 -3.54 -22.03
CA ASN A 200 8.86 -4.68 -21.43
C ASN A 200 9.04 -4.66 -19.92
N LEU A 201 8.22 -3.87 -19.22
CA LEU A 201 8.21 -3.72 -17.78
C LEU A 201 7.39 -4.83 -17.12
N ASN A 202 7.52 -4.96 -15.78
CA ASN A 202 6.67 -5.83 -15.00
C ASN A 202 5.20 -5.34 -15.03
N PHE A 203 4.30 -6.16 -14.50
CA PHE A 203 2.86 -5.87 -14.50
C PHE A 203 2.51 -4.60 -13.75
N GLU A 204 3.08 -4.42 -12.57
CA GLU A 204 2.84 -3.30 -11.68
C GLU A 204 3.23 -1.97 -12.33
N CYS A 205 4.44 -1.87 -12.87
CA CYS A 205 4.87 -0.67 -13.60
C CYS A 205 3.94 -0.34 -14.78
N LYS A 206 3.51 -1.35 -15.56
CA LYS A 206 2.55 -1.16 -16.65
C LYS A 206 1.22 -0.61 -16.13
N LEU A 207 0.73 -1.14 -15.02
CA LEU A 207 -0.51 -0.70 -14.39
C LEU A 207 -0.43 0.77 -13.95
N PHE A 208 0.65 1.17 -13.28
CA PHE A 208 0.85 2.55 -12.85
C PHE A 208 1.07 3.52 -14.02
N ILE A 209 1.74 3.10 -15.10
CA ILE A 209 1.86 3.87 -16.34
C ILE A 209 0.47 4.13 -16.96
N VAL A 210 -0.38 3.10 -17.05
CA VAL A 210 -1.74 3.26 -17.60
C VAL A 210 -2.57 4.15 -16.69
N LYS A 211 -2.51 3.96 -15.36
CA LYS A 211 -3.14 4.85 -14.36
C LYS A 211 -2.72 6.31 -14.58
N TYR A 212 -1.41 6.56 -14.67
CA TYR A 212 -0.85 7.90 -14.94
C TYR A 212 -1.43 8.52 -16.21
N LYS A 213 -1.40 7.77 -17.32
CA LYS A 213 -1.91 8.22 -18.61
C LYS A 213 -3.39 8.57 -18.55
N LEU A 214 -4.22 7.72 -17.89
CA LEU A 214 -5.65 7.95 -17.76
C LEU A 214 -5.95 9.21 -16.92
N ILE A 215 -5.25 9.42 -15.81
CA ILE A 215 -5.45 10.58 -14.94
C ILE A 215 -5.07 11.87 -15.67
N ASN A 216 -3.92 11.87 -16.36
CA ASN A 216 -3.41 13.03 -17.07
C ASN A 216 -3.98 13.21 -18.50
N ASN A 217 -5.02 12.42 -18.87
CA ASN A 217 -5.68 12.45 -20.18
C ASN A 217 -4.72 12.25 -21.36
N LEU A 218 -3.69 11.44 -21.16
CA LEU A 218 -2.78 11.02 -22.23
C LEU A 218 -3.40 9.85 -23.01
N VAL A 219 -2.90 9.66 -24.23
CA VAL A 219 -3.37 8.53 -25.08
C VAL A 219 -2.95 7.20 -24.46
N VAL A 220 -3.93 6.32 -24.24
CA VAL A 220 -3.74 4.92 -23.84
C VAL A 220 -4.14 4.05 -25.01
N ASN A 221 -3.28 3.10 -25.41
CA ASN A 221 -3.60 2.14 -26.44
C ASN A 221 -4.52 1.04 -25.87
N SER A 222 -5.50 0.58 -26.66
CA SER A 222 -6.39 -0.50 -26.25
C SER A 222 -5.65 -1.76 -25.82
N ASN A 223 -4.51 -2.07 -26.47
CA ASN A 223 -3.68 -3.21 -26.09
C ASN A 223 -3.08 -3.10 -24.70
N GLU A 224 -2.72 -1.90 -24.23
CA GLU A 224 -2.19 -1.67 -22.88
C GLU A 224 -3.25 -2.00 -21.81
N ILE A 225 -4.50 -1.59 -22.06
CA ILE A 225 -5.63 -1.89 -21.19
C ILE A 225 -5.99 -3.38 -21.27
N ASP A 226 -6.09 -3.94 -22.47
CA ASP A 226 -6.44 -5.34 -22.69
C ASP A 226 -5.43 -6.28 -22.04
N GLU A 227 -4.13 -5.94 -22.04
CA GLU A 227 -3.08 -6.73 -21.38
C GLU A 227 -3.32 -6.77 -19.84
N LEU A 228 -3.65 -5.64 -19.22
CA LEU A 228 -3.93 -5.55 -17.80
C LEU A 228 -5.21 -6.32 -17.43
N LEU A 229 -6.29 -6.14 -18.21
CA LEU A 229 -7.59 -6.75 -17.90
C LEU A 229 -7.63 -8.28 -18.19
N LYS A 230 -6.72 -8.81 -18.99
CA LYS A 230 -6.61 -10.27 -19.22
C LYS A 230 -5.92 -11.02 -18.09
N SER A 231 -5.26 -10.35 -17.18
CA SER A 231 -4.58 -10.99 -16.07
C SER A 231 -5.59 -11.52 -15.04
N GLU A 232 -5.90 -12.82 -15.13
CA GLU A 232 -6.82 -13.48 -14.19
C GLU A 232 -6.43 -13.24 -12.73
N LYS A 233 -5.14 -13.26 -12.43
CA LYS A 233 -4.60 -13.03 -11.07
C LYS A 233 -4.77 -11.59 -10.60
N ASN A 234 -4.57 -10.61 -11.49
CA ASN A 234 -4.42 -9.21 -11.09
C ASN A 234 -5.65 -8.35 -11.45
N LEU A 235 -6.70 -8.93 -12.03
CA LEU A 235 -7.87 -8.18 -12.49
C LEU A 235 -8.50 -7.36 -11.36
N TYR A 236 -8.65 -7.96 -10.18
CA TYR A 236 -9.18 -7.26 -9.00
C TYR A 236 -8.34 -6.02 -8.66
N LYS A 237 -6.99 -6.17 -8.63
CA LYS A 237 -6.04 -5.07 -8.36
C LYS A 237 -6.19 -3.96 -9.40
N VAL A 238 -6.30 -4.30 -10.69
CA VAL A 238 -6.49 -3.31 -11.78
C VAL A 238 -7.78 -2.51 -11.57
N ILE A 239 -8.90 -3.20 -11.34
CA ILE A 239 -10.20 -2.57 -11.15
C ILE A 239 -10.18 -1.67 -9.91
N SER A 240 -9.63 -2.15 -8.78
CA SER A 240 -9.50 -1.40 -7.54
C SER A 240 -8.67 -0.12 -7.72
N ILE A 241 -7.50 -0.22 -8.35
CA ILE A 241 -6.63 0.95 -8.59
C ILE A 241 -7.29 1.97 -9.50
N PHE A 242 -7.97 1.54 -10.58
CA PHE A 242 -8.63 2.46 -11.50
C PHE A 242 -9.90 3.08 -10.90
N GLU A 243 -10.61 2.35 -10.05
CA GLU A 243 -11.76 2.87 -9.31
C GLU A 243 -11.32 3.92 -8.29
N ASN A 244 -10.31 3.63 -7.47
CA ASN A 244 -9.78 4.57 -6.48
C ASN A 244 -9.22 5.84 -7.13
N ALA A 245 -8.65 5.71 -8.32
CA ALA A 245 -8.19 6.85 -9.13
C ALA A 245 -9.32 7.58 -9.87
N ASN A 246 -10.57 7.13 -9.78
CA ASN A 246 -11.73 7.67 -10.50
C ASN A 246 -11.56 7.67 -12.04
N VAL A 247 -10.85 6.70 -12.60
CA VAL A 247 -10.61 6.56 -14.06
C VAL A 247 -11.25 5.31 -14.67
N LEU A 248 -11.96 4.52 -13.89
CA LEU A 248 -12.59 3.29 -14.33
C LEU A 248 -13.59 3.52 -15.49
N ASN A 249 -14.25 4.66 -15.50
CA ASN A 249 -15.19 5.08 -16.56
C ASN A 249 -14.51 5.45 -17.90
N LYS A 250 -13.17 5.52 -17.94
CA LYS A 250 -12.39 5.80 -19.14
C LYS A 250 -11.99 4.54 -19.92
N ILE A 251 -12.32 3.35 -19.38
CA ILE A 251 -12.01 2.06 -20.01
C ILE A 251 -13.28 1.27 -20.29
N SER A 252 -13.25 0.41 -21.32
CA SER A 252 -14.37 -0.52 -21.57
C SER A 252 -14.27 -1.72 -20.65
N LEU A 253 -15.38 -2.02 -19.97
CA LEU A 253 -15.55 -3.17 -19.08
C LEU A 253 -16.46 -4.24 -19.67
N ASP A 254 -16.78 -4.20 -20.97
CA ASP A 254 -17.78 -5.06 -21.61
C ASP A 254 -17.49 -6.57 -21.45
N LYS A 255 -16.23 -6.92 -21.22
CA LYS A 255 -15.78 -8.32 -21.02
C LYS A 255 -15.53 -8.67 -19.57
N ILE A 256 -15.70 -7.75 -18.66
CA ILE A 256 -15.43 -7.93 -17.22
C ILE A 256 -16.76 -8.20 -16.52
N THR A 257 -16.79 -9.31 -15.79
CA THR A 257 -17.93 -9.69 -14.95
C THR A 257 -17.54 -9.63 -13.49
N GLN A 258 -18.53 -9.49 -12.63
CA GLN A 258 -18.34 -9.56 -11.17
C GLN A 258 -17.68 -10.90 -10.78
N GLU A 259 -18.03 -12.01 -11.46
CA GLU A 259 -17.43 -13.32 -11.25
C GLU A 259 -15.92 -13.33 -11.56
N ASN A 260 -15.49 -12.68 -12.65
CA ASN A 260 -14.06 -12.59 -13.01
C ASN A 260 -13.28 -11.83 -11.91
N ILE A 261 -13.86 -10.75 -11.38
CA ILE A 261 -13.25 -9.97 -10.30
C ILE A 261 -13.17 -10.79 -9.02
N ALA A 262 -14.25 -11.48 -8.64
CA ALA A 262 -14.31 -12.34 -7.47
C ALA A 262 -13.28 -13.48 -7.55
N LYS A 263 -13.12 -14.09 -8.73
CA LYS A 263 -12.10 -15.12 -8.96
C LYS A 263 -10.69 -14.57 -8.80
N SER A 264 -10.43 -13.40 -9.36
CA SER A 264 -9.15 -12.72 -9.22
C SER A 264 -8.84 -12.43 -7.76
N GLN A 265 -9.80 -11.92 -7.01
CA GLN A 265 -9.66 -11.61 -5.58
C GLN A 265 -9.40 -12.89 -4.76
N MET A 266 -10.07 -14.01 -5.09
CA MET A 266 -9.84 -15.29 -4.43
C MET A 266 -8.41 -15.81 -4.70
N ILE A 267 -7.91 -15.67 -5.92
CA ILE A 267 -6.53 -16.06 -6.28
C ILE A 267 -5.53 -15.19 -5.50
N ASP A 268 -5.75 -13.89 -5.44
CA ASP A 268 -4.87 -12.95 -4.73
C ASP A 268 -4.83 -13.29 -3.22
N TRP A 269 -5.98 -13.55 -2.60
CA TRP A 269 -6.09 -13.99 -1.21
C TRP A 269 -5.27 -15.26 -0.96
N LEU A 270 -5.44 -16.30 -1.77
CA LEU A 270 -4.72 -17.56 -1.61
C LEU A 270 -3.21 -17.44 -1.79
N MET A 271 -2.74 -16.40 -2.47
CA MET A 271 -1.30 -16.15 -2.65
C MET A 271 -0.63 -15.52 -1.43
N TYR A 272 -1.35 -15.05 -0.42
CA TYR A 272 -0.75 -14.55 0.81
C TYR A 272 0.02 -15.66 1.53
N PRO A 273 1.18 -15.34 2.15
CA PRO A 273 2.01 -16.33 2.86
C PRO A 273 1.28 -17.07 4.00
N THR A 274 0.29 -16.43 4.62
CA THR A 274 -0.56 -17.01 5.67
C THR A 274 -1.57 -18.02 5.13
N GLU A 275 -1.83 -18.00 3.82
CA GLU A 275 -2.72 -18.91 3.11
C GLU A 275 -1.90 -19.98 2.36
N LEU A 276 -2.04 -20.13 1.04
CA LEU A 276 -1.22 -21.07 0.26
C LEU A 276 0.20 -20.55 -0.04
N GLY A 277 0.42 -19.23 -0.02
CA GLY A 277 1.66 -18.59 -0.41
C GLY A 277 1.97 -18.63 -1.91
N ASN A 278 1.08 -19.23 -2.72
CA ASN A 278 1.23 -19.34 -4.17
C ASN A 278 -0.14 -19.48 -4.85
N LYS A 279 -0.16 -19.31 -6.18
CA LYS A 279 -1.38 -19.52 -6.98
C LYS A 279 -1.84 -20.98 -6.84
N PRO A 280 -3.14 -21.24 -6.58
CA PRO A 280 -3.66 -22.60 -6.54
C PRO A 280 -3.51 -23.31 -7.91
N ASP A 281 -3.26 -24.62 -7.90
CA ASP A 281 -3.14 -25.43 -9.13
C ASP A 281 -4.48 -25.52 -9.86
N ASN A 282 -5.58 -25.55 -9.11
CA ASN A 282 -6.93 -25.48 -9.65
C ASN A 282 -7.81 -24.62 -8.76
N ILE A 283 -8.70 -23.84 -9.39
CA ILE A 283 -9.75 -23.03 -8.75
C ILE A 283 -10.98 -23.00 -9.65
N GLU A 284 -12.10 -23.49 -9.15
CA GLU A 284 -13.35 -23.62 -9.87
C GLU A 284 -14.49 -22.96 -9.08
N LEU A 285 -15.30 -22.16 -9.77
CA LEU A 285 -16.57 -21.68 -9.22
C LEU A 285 -17.54 -22.85 -9.10
N ILE A 286 -18.12 -23.06 -7.92
CA ILE A 286 -19.13 -24.09 -7.68
C ILE A 286 -20.52 -23.52 -7.50
N ASP A 287 -20.65 -22.31 -6.96
CA ASP A 287 -21.96 -21.68 -6.79
C ASP A 287 -21.86 -20.14 -6.63
N LYS A 288 -23.02 -19.49 -6.72
CA LYS A 288 -23.24 -18.09 -6.42
C LYS A 288 -24.36 -17.98 -5.40
N LEU A 289 -24.06 -17.39 -4.26
CA LEU A 289 -24.98 -17.24 -3.14
C LEU A 289 -25.36 -15.77 -2.95
N GLU A 290 -26.66 -15.48 -2.80
CA GLU A 290 -27.13 -14.21 -2.29
C GLU A 290 -27.39 -14.35 -0.78
N TYR A 291 -26.68 -13.57 0.02
CA TYR A 291 -26.76 -13.59 1.48
C TYR A 291 -26.75 -12.15 2.02
N ASP A 292 -27.73 -11.81 2.85
CA ASP A 292 -27.93 -10.46 3.41
C ASP A 292 -27.90 -9.33 2.35
N GLY A 293 -28.49 -9.60 1.17
CA GLY A 293 -28.57 -8.65 0.05
C GLY A 293 -27.29 -8.45 -0.75
N LEU A 294 -26.24 -9.22 -0.44
CA LEU A 294 -24.96 -9.20 -1.12
C LEU A 294 -24.71 -10.51 -1.87
N ILE A 295 -23.89 -10.44 -2.89
CA ILE A 295 -23.53 -11.58 -3.73
C ILE A 295 -22.17 -12.12 -3.31
N TYR A 296 -22.10 -13.44 -3.13
CA TYR A 296 -20.89 -14.20 -2.82
C TYR A 296 -20.67 -15.28 -3.86
N TYR A 297 -19.41 -15.48 -4.25
CA TYR A 297 -18.99 -16.52 -5.18
C TYR A 297 -18.23 -17.60 -4.41
N ILE A 298 -18.68 -18.85 -4.52
CA ILE A 298 -18.17 -20.00 -3.79
C ILE A 298 -17.24 -20.77 -4.73
N TYR A 299 -16.01 -20.94 -4.33
CA TYR A 299 -14.98 -21.65 -5.08
C TYR A 299 -14.55 -22.92 -4.36
N LYS A 300 -14.21 -23.93 -5.13
CA LYS A 300 -13.35 -25.02 -4.66
C LYS A 300 -11.96 -24.81 -5.26
N PHE A 301 -10.93 -25.03 -4.48
CA PHE A 301 -9.56 -24.89 -4.92
C PHE A 301 -8.68 -26.03 -4.43
N LYS A 302 -7.55 -26.26 -5.12
CA LYS A 302 -6.57 -27.30 -4.80
C LYS A 302 -5.17 -26.78 -5.01
N SER A 303 -4.26 -27.18 -4.12
CA SER A 303 -2.83 -26.92 -4.25
C SER A 303 -2.03 -28.18 -3.97
N ASN A 304 -1.17 -28.58 -4.91
CA ASN A 304 -0.29 -29.74 -4.76
C ASN A 304 0.85 -29.49 -3.77
N SER A 305 1.16 -28.22 -3.48
CA SER A 305 2.15 -27.82 -2.47
C SER A 305 1.62 -27.96 -1.05
N PHE A 306 0.31 -28.09 -0.87
CA PHE A 306 -0.33 -28.23 0.41
C PHE A 306 -0.62 -29.70 0.71
N ARG A 307 -0.53 -30.12 1.97
CA ARG A 307 -0.73 -31.53 2.38
C ARG A 307 -2.16 -32.07 2.20
N VAL A 308 -3.12 -31.18 1.91
CA VAL A 308 -4.52 -31.56 1.66
C VAL A 308 -4.66 -32.08 0.24
N LYS A 309 -5.05 -33.33 0.10
CA LYS A 309 -5.20 -33.99 -1.21
C LYS A 309 -6.51 -33.68 -1.90
N GLU A 310 -7.48 -33.15 -1.19
CA GLU A 310 -8.83 -32.89 -1.65
C GLU A 310 -9.05 -31.42 -1.95
N TYR A 311 -10.19 -31.08 -2.54
CA TYR A 311 -10.58 -29.70 -2.77
C TYR A 311 -10.98 -29.01 -1.46
N MET A 312 -10.51 -27.80 -1.30
CA MET A 312 -10.80 -26.89 -0.18
C MET A 312 -11.81 -25.84 -0.62
N LEU A 313 -12.49 -25.19 0.33
CA LEU A 313 -13.51 -24.18 0.08
C LEU A 313 -12.95 -22.77 0.20
N GLY A 314 -13.38 -21.89 -0.73
CA GLY A 314 -13.12 -20.45 -0.67
C GLY A 314 -14.38 -19.67 -1.00
N VAL A 315 -14.53 -18.51 -0.38
CA VAL A 315 -15.63 -17.58 -0.60
C VAL A 315 -15.06 -16.20 -0.91
N SER A 316 -15.50 -15.60 -2.01
CA SER A 316 -15.17 -14.21 -2.36
C SER A 316 -16.46 -13.44 -2.61
N GLY A 317 -16.64 -12.30 -1.92
CA GLY A 317 -17.93 -11.65 -2.08
C GLY A 317 -18.15 -10.38 -1.31
N GLY A 318 -19.43 -10.18 -1.00
CA GLY A 318 -19.91 -8.90 -0.50
C GLY A 318 -20.16 -7.89 -1.62
N TYR A 319 -20.40 -8.39 -2.85
CA TYR A 319 -20.69 -7.54 -4.00
C TYR A 319 -22.15 -7.09 -4.00
N GLU A 320 -22.40 -5.84 -4.31
CA GLU A 320 -23.74 -5.36 -4.62
C GLU A 320 -24.20 -5.93 -5.97
N LYS A 321 -25.48 -6.24 -6.06
CA LYS A 321 -26.08 -6.77 -7.28
C LYS A 321 -25.87 -5.80 -8.45
N ASP A 322 -25.44 -6.36 -9.59
CA ASP A 322 -25.23 -5.63 -10.85
C ASP A 322 -24.14 -4.53 -10.83
N LYS A 323 -23.32 -4.45 -9.79
CA LYS A 323 -22.17 -3.55 -9.73
C LYS A 323 -20.85 -4.30 -9.97
N ILE A 324 -20.02 -3.75 -10.86
CA ILE A 324 -18.67 -4.28 -11.15
C ILE A 324 -17.61 -3.61 -10.23
N THR A 325 -18.01 -3.01 -9.12
CA THR A 325 -17.09 -2.23 -8.32
C THR A 325 -16.42 -3.07 -7.23
N SER A 326 -15.15 -2.77 -6.95
CA SER A 326 -14.37 -3.43 -5.89
C SER A 326 -14.70 -2.88 -4.49
N ARG A 327 -15.39 -1.75 -4.38
CA ARG A 327 -15.55 -0.99 -3.12
C ARG A 327 -16.20 -1.78 -1.98
N ASN A 328 -17.05 -2.76 -2.29
CA ASN A 328 -17.73 -3.57 -1.28
C ASN A 328 -17.24 -5.01 -1.21
N SER A 329 -16.17 -5.34 -1.95
CA SER A 329 -15.66 -6.70 -2.12
C SER A 329 -14.63 -7.10 -1.06
N GLY A 330 -14.68 -6.55 0.14
CA GLY A 330 -13.67 -6.76 1.17
C GLY A 330 -13.63 -8.14 1.81
N ASN A 331 -14.43 -9.11 1.36
CA ASN A 331 -14.69 -10.33 2.12
C ASN A 331 -14.32 -11.57 1.31
N THR A 332 -13.02 -11.88 1.30
CA THR A 332 -12.51 -13.13 0.71
C THR A 332 -11.87 -13.97 1.79
N PHE A 333 -12.25 -15.26 1.86
CA PHE A 333 -11.77 -16.19 2.87
C PHE A 333 -11.68 -17.60 2.31
N SER A 334 -10.80 -18.39 2.91
CA SER A 334 -10.58 -19.78 2.59
C SER A 334 -10.66 -20.64 3.84
N GLU A 335 -11.14 -21.85 3.69
CA GLU A 335 -11.12 -22.90 4.70
C GLU A 335 -10.26 -24.04 4.16
N PHE A 336 -9.31 -24.49 4.95
CA PHE A 336 -8.41 -25.61 4.59
C PHE A 336 -9.00 -26.98 4.97
N GLU A 337 -10.31 -27.04 5.15
CA GLU A 337 -11.07 -28.27 5.26
C GLU A 337 -11.60 -28.72 3.89
N GLU A 338 -11.85 -30.00 3.78
CA GLU A 338 -12.43 -30.62 2.57
C GLU A 338 -13.82 -30.04 2.27
N VAL A 339 -14.12 -29.80 0.99
CA VAL A 339 -15.45 -29.38 0.56
C VAL A 339 -16.47 -30.47 0.86
N LYS A 340 -17.47 -30.17 1.66
CA LYS A 340 -18.55 -31.08 2.10
C LYS A 340 -19.68 -31.12 1.08
N ASP A 341 -20.53 -32.16 1.13
CA ASP A 341 -21.73 -32.26 0.28
C ASP A 341 -22.67 -31.08 0.51
N ASP A 342 -22.73 -30.54 1.74
CA ASP A 342 -23.50 -29.35 2.12
C ASP A 342 -22.69 -28.06 2.07
N TYR A 343 -21.78 -27.91 1.10
CA TYR A 343 -20.88 -26.78 0.92
C TYR A 343 -21.56 -25.40 1.04
N LYS A 344 -22.88 -25.31 0.82
CA LYS A 344 -23.62 -24.05 1.00
C LYS A 344 -23.68 -23.63 2.45
N ASN A 345 -23.92 -24.55 3.36
CA ASN A 345 -23.90 -24.26 4.80
C ASN A 345 -22.49 -23.94 5.25
N GLN A 346 -21.50 -24.68 4.79
CA GLN A 346 -20.08 -24.39 5.03
C GLN A 346 -19.70 -22.98 4.55
N ALA A 347 -20.16 -22.56 3.37
CA ALA A 347 -19.93 -21.20 2.86
C ALA A 347 -20.65 -20.12 3.68
N ILE A 348 -21.88 -20.38 4.16
CA ILE A 348 -22.62 -19.45 5.02
C ILE A 348 -21.90 -19.28 6.36
N GLU A 349 -21.41 -20.35 6.98
CA GLU A 349 -20.63 -20.29 8.21
C GLU A 349 -19.37 -19.41 8.02
N LEU A 350 -18.65 -19.58 6.91
CA LEU A 350 -17.52 -18.70 6.55
C LEU A 350 -17.95 -17.23 6.45
N ILE A 351 -19.03 -16.95 5.72
CA ILE A 351 -19.55 -15.57 5.56
C ILE A 351 -19.90 -14.96 6.92
N GLU A 352 -20.50 -15.74 7.82
CA GLU A 352 -20.87 -15.26 9.15
C GLU A 352 -19.64 -14.97 10.03
N ILE A 353 -18.62 -15.81 9.97
CA ILE A 353 -17.34 -15.59 10.66
C ILE A 353 -16.73 -14.26 10.19
N ILE A 354 -16.70 -14.03 8.88
CA ILE A 354 -16.21 -12.82 8.27
C ILE A 354 -16.97 -11.58 8.75
N ASN A 355 -18.30 -11.63 8.62
CA ASN A 355 -19.15 -10.51 8.99
C ASN A 355 -19.04 -10.19 10.48
N ASN A 356 -18.91 -11.20 11.33
CA ASN A 356 -18.69 -11.02 12.76
C ASN A 356 -17.30 -10.45 13.06
N HIS A 357 -16.26 -10.86 12.34
CA HIS A 357 -14.92 -10.30 12.49
C HIS A 357 -14.92 -8.80 12.16
N TRP A 358 -15.51 -8.39 11.04
CA TRP A 358 -15.60 -6.99 10.66
C TRP A 358 -16.50 -6.14 11.57
N LYS A 359 -17.62 -6.71 12.05
CA LYS A 359 -18.46 -6.03 13.04
C LYS A 359 -17.70 -5.80 14.36
N ASN A 360 -16.94 -6.79 14.79
CA ASN A 360 -16.12 -6.67 16.00
C ASN A 360 -15.00 -5.65 15.81
N ARG A 361 -14.28 -5.66 14.67
CA ARG A 361 -13.25 -4.68 14.36
C ARG A 361 -13.81 -3.25 14.30
N SER A 362 -14.97 -3.05 13.68
CA SER A 362 -15.64 -1.74 13.68
C SER A 362 -16.15 -1.32 15.06
N ASN A 363 -16.47 -2.27 15.93
CA ASN A 363 -16.85 -1.99 17.33
C ASN A 363 -15.61 -1.68 18.18
N TRP A 364 -14.47 -2.32 17.95
CA TRP A 364 -13.20 -1.95 18.58
C TRP A 364 -12.81 -0.51 18.24
N LEU A 365 -12.86 -0.14 16.96
CA LEU A 365 -12.64 1.25 16.51
C LEU A 365 -13.67 2.25 17.05
N ARG A 366 -14.83 1.78 17.56
CA ARG A 366 -15.83 2.62 18.25
C ARG A 366 -15.67 2.65 19.76
N LEU A 367 -15.11 1.60 20.38
CA LEU A 367 -14.89 1.55 21.84
C LEU A 367 -13.70 2.39 22.28
N GLU A 368 -12.76 2.68 21.37
CA GLU A 368 -11.71 3.68 21.61
C GLU A 368 -12.22 5.13 21.55
N LYS A 369 -13.52 5.35 21.34
CA LYS A 369 -14.17 6.68 21.38
C LYS A 369 -14.82 7.02 22.72
N TYR A 370 -14.60 6.24 23.75
CA TYR A 370 -15.06 6.47 25.12
C TYR A 370 -13.88 6.20 26.08
#